data_39fae51ff6f7749411c1534e175718c6
#
_entry.id   39fae51ff6f7749411c1534e175718c6
#
_cell.length_a   1.000
_cell.length_b   1.000
_cell.length_c   1.000
_cell.angle_alpha   90.00
_cell.angle_beta   90.00
_cell.angle_gamma   90.00
#
_symmetry.space_group_name_H-M   'P 1'
#
loop_
_entity.id
_entity.type
_entity.pdbx_description
1 polymer ?
#
loop_
_entity_poly.entity_id
_entity_poly.type
_entity_poly.pdbx_seq_one_letter_code
_entity_poly.pdbx_strand_id
1 'polypeptide(L)'
;MEIVKPVKRNILLNPGPATTSDAVKYAQVVPDICPREQEFVDIMTHVREDLVKVVHGDPDTYTAVIFTGSGTIMQDVLVNSLVPEGKKFCVVNNGAYAARMVEIAGYYQIPCVDLKFPSTGLPDLEVVRKALEQDPDIAVVAAVHHETGTGVLNPIKEIGLMAHDNGAVFVVDTISTYGLMPIDIQEQNIDFLMSSAQKGLASMTGASWTVGNIAEIVKSKDYPTRSYYCNLFMQYDFFDRVGEMHFTPPVQTIYALEQAIKEYFQEGEQARWERLTGCWEAIHQGLEEIGVKTVIAKDIQGHLVVTVQAPGDGRFDFFKLHDYCFERGFTIYPGKMFGLETFRLCNLGLITAEDIQDFFVVAKEAFQEMGYTLPIA
;
A
#
# COMPACT_ATOMS: atom_id res chain seq x y z
N MET A 1 -16.64 -4.43 -33.61
CA MET A 1 -16.28 -4.48 -32.16
C MET A 1 -16.43 -5.94 -31.73
N GLU A 2 -15.33 -6.68 -31.53
CA GLU A 2 -15.44 -7.99 -30.90
C GLU A 2 -16.02 -7.77 -29.50
N ILE A 3 -17.07 -8.52 -29.19
CA ILE A 3 -17.68 -8.47 -27.84
C ILE A 3 -16.69 -9.17 -26.91
N VAL A 4 -15.94 -8.38 -26.17
CA VAL A 4 -15.05 -8.87 -25.13
C VAL A 4 -15.92 -9.56 -24.09
N LYS A 5 -15.71 -10.85 -23.85
CA LYS A 5 -16.50 -11.59 -22.86
C LYS A 5 -16.17 -11.07 -21.46
N PRO A 6 -17.19 -10.78 -20.61
CA PRO A 6 -16.94 -10.40 -19.24
C PRO A 6 -16.09 -11.45 -18.52
N VAL A 7 -15.10 -11.01 -17.76
CA VAL A 7 -14.33 -11.89 -16.90
C VAL A 7 -15.14 -12.16 -15.63
N LYS A 8 -15.15 -13.40 -15.14
CA LYS A 8 -15.82 -13.72 -13.88
C LYS A 8 -15.34 -12.77 -12.79
N ARG A 9 -16.26 -12.03 -12.17
CA ARG A 9 -15.96 -11.12 -11.07
C ARG A 9 -15.98 -11.88 -9.75
N ASN A 10 -14.84 -11.94 -9.07
CA ASN A 10 -14.76 -12.32 -7.67
C ASN A 10 -14.46 -11.05 -6.86
N ILE A 11 -15.10 -10.92 -5.69
CA ILE A 11 -14.88 -9.81 -4.78
C ILE A 11 -13.76 -10.17 -3.81
N LEU A 12 -12.67 -9.44 -3.89
CA LEU A 12 -11.49 -9.68 -3.07
C LEU A 12 -11.50 -8.75 -1.85
N LEU A 13 -12.01 -9.23 -0.74
CA LEU A 13 -12.00 -8.52 0.56
C LEU A 13 -10.70 -8.79 1.34
N ASN A 14 -9.61 -9.04 0.63
CA ASN A 14 -8.27 -9.25 1.15
C ASN A 14 -7.40 -7.97 0.99
N PRO A 15 -6.28 -7.84 1.72
CA PRO A 15 -5.45 -6.64 1.69
C PRO A 15 -4.61 -6.46 0.40
N GLY A 16 -4.95 -7.14 -0.66
CA GLY A 16 -4.33 -7.12 -1.98
C GLY A 16 -3.80 -8.50 -2.41
N PRO A 17 -3.83 -8.79 -3.74
CA PRO A 17 -4.24 -7.88 -4.82
C PRO A 17 -5.69 -7.41 -4.71
N ALA A 18 -5.97 -6.23 -5.29
CA ALA A 18 -7.28 -5.62 -5.29
C ALA A 18 -8.20 -6.19 -6.38
N THR A 19 -9.53 -6.01 -6.24
CA THR A 19 -10.49 -6.29 -7.31
C THR A 19 -10.30 -5.29 -8.45
N THR A 20 -10.09 -5.79 -9.68
CA THR A 20 -9.78 -5.00 -10.87
C THR A 20 -10.94 -4.95 -11.86
N SER A 21 -10.98 -3.92 -12.73
CA SER A 21 -11.91 -3.85 -13.86
C SER A 21 -11.55 -4.83 -14.98
N ASP A 22 -12.51 -5.11 -15.85
CA ASP A 22 -12.23 -5.89 -17.07
C ASP A 22 -11.33 -5.11 -18.03
N ALA A 23 -11.45 -3.76 -18.08
CA ALA A 23 -10.60 -2.93 -18.93
C ALA A 23 -9.12 -3.04 -18.52
N VAL A 24 -8.82 -3.02 -17.23
CA VAL A 24 -7.45 -3.25 -16.71
C VAL A 24 -6.93 -4.65 -17.06
N LYS A 25 -7.78 -5.69 -16.95
CA LYS A 25 -7.40 -7.06 -17.33
C LYS A 25 -7.07 -7.16 -18.82
N TYR A 26 -7.92 -6.59 -19.67
CA TYR A 26 -7.76 -6.63 -21.13
C TYR A 26 -6.66 -5.72 -21.66
N ALA A 27 -6.30 -4.64 -20.93
CA ALA A 27 -5.18 -3.79 -21.30
C ALA A 27 -3.83 -4.53 -21.37
N GLN A 28 -3.74 -5.73 -20.79
CA GLN A 28 -2.56 -6.61 -20.93
C GLN A 28 -2.46 -7.31 -22.29
N VAL A 29 -3.56 -7.35 -23.05
CA VAL A 29 -3.61 -8.02 -24.36
C VAL A 29 -3.14 -7.03 -25.42
N VAL A 30 -1.83 -6.94 -25.59
CA VAL A 30 -1.14 -6.06 -26.54
C VAL A 30 -0.27 -6.90 -27.49
N PRO A 31 0.09 -6.36 -28.68
CA PRO A 31 1.09 -7.01 -29.55
C PRO A 31 2.41 -7.23 -28.81
N ASP A 32 3.30 -8.04 -29.39
CA ASP A 32 4.68 -8.12 -28.93
C ASP A 32 5.36 -6.76 -29.09
N ILE A 33 5.82 -6.18 -27.99
CA ILE A 33 6.37 -4.83 -27.94
C ILE A 33 7.79 -4.89 -27.38
N CYS A 34 8.74 -4.30 -28.10
CA CYS A 34 10.09 -4.11 -27.58
C CYS A 34 10.09 -2.91 -26.60
N PRO A 35 10.49 -3.10 -25.33
CA PRO A 35 10.46 -2.02 -24.34
C PRO A 35 11.55 -0.94 -24.56
N ARG A 36 12.31 -1.04 -25.65
CA ARG A 36 13.34 -0.05 -26.06
C ARG A 36 12.89 0.79 -27.26
N GLU A 37 11.65 0.60 -27.73
CA GLU A 37 11.07 1.41 -28.79
C GLU A 37 10.37 2.64 -28.23
N GLN A 38 10.31 3.71 -29.02
CA GLN A 38 9.73 5.00 -28.62
C GLN A 38 8.28 4.87 -28.15
N GLU A 39 7.50 3.98 -28.77
CA GLU A 39 6.13 3.68 -28.35
C GLU A 39 6.01 3.33 -26.86
N PHE A 40 6.92 2.48 -26.36
CA PHE A 40 6.90 2.07 -24.95
C PHE A 40 7.51 3.13 -24.04
N VAL A 41 8.50 3.88 -24.52
CA VAL A 41 9.08 5.03 -23.82
C VAL A 41 8.01 6.10 -23.55
N ASP A 42 7.15 6.38 -24.54
CA ASP A 42 6.06 7.35 -24.40
C ASP A 42 5.06 6.91 -23.34
N ILE A 43 4.66 5.64 -23.33
CA ILE A 43 3.76 5.08 -22.30
C ILE A 43 4.41 5.18 -20.91
N MET A 44 5.69 4.80 -20.81
CA MET A 44 6.42 4.83 -19.54
C MET A 44 6.54 6.26 -18.99
N THR A 45 6.76 7.24 -19.88
CA THR A 45 6.83 8.66 -19.52
C THR A 45 5.49 9.14 -18.97
N HIS A 46 4.39 8.90 -19.69
CA HIS A 46 3.04 9.27 -19.23
C HIS A 46 2.68 8.61 -17.89
N VAL A 47 2.96 7.32 -17.75
CA VAL A 47 2.72 6.60 -16.49
C VAL A 47 3.49 7.24 -15.33
N ARG A 48 4.76 7.57 -15.51
CA ARG A 48 5.59 8.20 -14.48
C ARG A 48 5.06 9.57 -14.08
N GLU A 49 4.70 10.41 -15.05
CA GLU A 49 4.12 11.74 -14.82
C GLU A 49 2.79 11.64 -14.06
N ASP A 50 1.94 10.74 -14.48
CA ASP A 50 0.62 10.56 -13.85
C ASP A 50 0.71 9.98 -12.43
N LEU A 51 1.69 9.11 -12.16
CA LEU A 51 1.96 8.66 -10.79
C LEU A 51 2.35 9.81 -9.85
N VAL A 52 3.05 10.83 -10.33
CA VAL A 52 3.35 12.04 -9.53
C VAL A 52 2.06 12.85 -9.28
N LYS A 53 1.19 12.99 -10.29
CA LYS A 53 -0.08 13.72 -10.18
C LYS A 53 -1.07 13.09 -9.20
N VAL A 54 -1.07 11.74 -9.07
CA VAL A 54 -1.93 11.02 -8.11
C VAL A 54 -1.73 11.50 -6.67
N VAL A 55 -0.56 12.01 -6.33
CA VAL A 55 -0.21 12.48 -4.98
C VAL A 55 0.10 13.98 -4.95
N HIS A 56 -0.43 14.74 -5.91
CA HIS A 56 -0.29 16.19 -6.03
C HIS A 56 1.17 16.67 -6.05
N GLY A 57 2.11 15.81 -6.46
CA GLY A 57 3.54 16.16 -6.52
C GLY A 57 3.83 17.20 -7.60
N ASP A 58 4.66 18.19 -7.27
CA ASP A 58 5.23 19.12 -8.23
C ASP A 58 6.27 18.40 -9.10
N PRO A 59 6.11 18.34 -10.43
CA PRO A 59 7.00 17.61 -11.32
C PRO A 59 8.43 18.17 -11.38
N ASP A 60 8.65 19.43 -10.99
CA ASP A 60 9.99 20.01 -10.88
C ASP A 60 10.72 19.54 -9.60
N THR A 61 9.99 19.05 -8.62
CA THR A 61 10.49 18.58 -7.33
C THR A 61 10.48 17.07 -7.19
N TYR A 62 9.45 16.40 -7.73
CA TYR A 62 9.22 14.96 -7.55
C TYR A 62 9.17 14.19 -8.87
N THR A 63 9.63 12.96 -8.83
CA THR A 63 9.54 12.03 -9.96
C THR A 63 9.14 10.62 -9.49
N ALA A 64 8.50 9.85 -10.38
CA ALA A 64 8.23 8.44 -10.12
C ALA A 64 9.38 7.58 -10.67
N VAL A 65 9.91 6.68 -9.84
CA VAL A 65 10.92 5.68 -10.23
C VAL A 65 10.32 4.28 -10.07
N ILE A 66 10.13 3.59 -11.19
CA ILE A 66 9.43 2.30 -11.28
C ILE A 66 10.44 1.15 -11.24
N PHE A 67 10.09 0.09 -10.50
CA PHE A 67 10.82 -1.18 -10.45
C PHE A 67 9.89 -2.36 -10.76
N THR A 68 10.46 -3.44 -11.30
CA THR A 68 9.73 -4.69 -11.50
C THR A 68 9.73 -5.50 -10.20
N GLY A 69 8.55 -5.70 -9.63
CA GLY A 69 8.39 -6.51 -8.41
C GLY A 69 7.12 -6.20 -7.63
N SER A 70 6.98 -6.84 -6.47
CA SER A 70 5.93 -6.53 -5.50
C SER A 70 6.28 -5.28 -4.68
N GLY A 71 5.30 -4.71 -3.93
CA GLY A 71 5.56 -3.53 -3.10
C GLY A 71 6.78 -3.63 -2.17
N THR A 72 7.13 -4.84 -1.71
CA THR A 72 8.32 -5.07 -0.87
C THR A 72 9.63 -4.65 -1.55
N ILE A 73 9.72 -4.69 -2.90
CA ILE A 73 10.91 -4.22 -3.61
C ILE A 73 11.17 -2.74 -3.33
N MET A 74 10.11 -1.93 -3.13
CA MET A 74 10.28 -0.51 -2.85
C MET A 74 10.80 -0.24 -1.43
N GLN A 75 10.39 -1.06 -0.44
CA GLN A 75 11.02 -1.02 0.87
C GLN A 75 12.52 -1.36 0.76
N ASP A 76 12.87 -2.40 0.00
CA ASP A 76 14.25 -2.81 -0.25
C ASP A 76 15.05 -1.70 -0.94
N VAL A 77 14.52 -1.10 -2.03
CA VAL A 77 15.16 -0.01 -2.77
C VAL A 77 15.43 1.21 -1.89
N LEU A 78 14.43 1.69 -1.14
CA LEU A 78 14.57 2.92 -0.38
C LEU A 78 15.47 2.76 0.85
N VAL A 79 15.34 1.62 1.56
CA VAL A 79 16.20 1.33 2.71
C VAL A 79 17.68 1.23 2.31
N ASN A 80 17.98 0.51 1.21
CA ASN A 80 19.39 0.32 0.81
C ASN A 80 20.02 1.56 0.16
N SER A 81 19.21 2.41 -0.51
CA SER A 81 19.74 3.50 -1.34
C SER A 81 19.83 4.85 -0.65
N LEU A 82 19.02 5.12 0.38
CA LEU A 82 18.88 6.47 0.94
C LEU A 82 19.73 6.76 2.18
N VAL A 83 20.40 5.76 2.75
CA VAL A 83 21.19 5.96 3.98
C VAL A 83 22.67 6.20 3.65
N PRO A 84 23.22 7.40 3.95
CA PRO A 84 24.62 7.72 3.76
C PRO A 84 25.55 6.82 4.60
N GLU A 85 26.84 6.79 4.23
CA GLU A 85 27.86 6.07 5.02
C GLU A 85 27.92 6.59 6.45
N GLY A 86 27.94 5.66 7.42
CA GLY A 86 28.03 5.98 8.85
C GLY A 86 26.76 6.57 9.48
N LYS A 87 25.69 6.74 8.71
CA LYS A 87 24.41 7.26 9.19
C LYS A 87 23.43 6.12 9.53
N LYS A 88 22.31 6.48 10.16
CA LYS A 88 21.29 5.55 10.66
C LYS A 88 19.96 5.70 9.92
N PHE A 89 19.29 4.59 9.81
CA PHE A 89 17.87 4.48 9.43
C PHE A 89 17.00 4.39 10.68
N CYS A 90 15.92 5.15 10.77
CA CYS A 90 14.98 5.10 11.89
C CYS A 90 13.61 4.67 11.42
N VAL A 91 12.96 3.73 12.09
CA VAL A 91 11.63 3.25 11.77
C VAL A 91 10.66 3.50 12.90
N VAL A 92 9.56 4.21 12.61
CA VAL A 92 8.39 4.30 13.50
C VAL A 92 7.59 3.01 13.30
N ASN A 93 7.73 2.07 14.24
CA ASN A 93 7.33 0.68 14.08
C ASN A 93 6.14 0.32 14.99
N ASN A 94 4.94 0.30 14.42
CA ASN A 94 3.73 -0.21 15.07
C ASN A 94 3.07 -1.37 14.30
N GLY A 95 3.83 -2.08 13.44
CA GLY A 95 3.26 -3.23 12.73
C GLY A 95 4.21 -3.99 11.83
N ALA A 96 3.66 -4.99 11.15
CA ALA A 96 4.44 -5.96 10.40
C ALA A 96 5.18 -5.37 9.17
N TYR A 97 4.62 -4.32 8.56
CA TYR A 97 5.25 -3.69 7.39
C TYR A 97 6.36 -2.72 7.79
N ALA A 98 6.21 -2.02 8.91
CA ALA A 98 7.29 -1.25 9.52
C ALA A 98 8.43 -2.15 10.01
N ALA A 99 8.12 -3.26 10.70
CA ALA A 99 9.11 -4.24 11.15
C ALA A 99 9.93 -4.83 9.98
N ARG A 100 9.33 -5.00 8.80
CA ARG A 100 10.04 -5.47 7.61
C ARG A 100 11.14 -4.50 7.16
N MET A 101 10.93 -3.19 7.25
CA MET A 101 11.96 -2.20 6.92
C MET A 101 13.17 -2.30 7.89
N VAL A 102 12.91 -2.58 9.17
CA VAL A 102 13.97 -2.88 10.15
C VAL A 102 14.76 -4.14 9.76
N GLU A 103 14.04 -5.20 9.36
CA GLU A 103 14.66 -6.45 8.91
C GLU A 103 15.52 -6.23 7.65
N ILE A 104 15.03 -5.49 6.66
CA ILE A 104 15.78 -5.15 5.44
C ILE A 104 17.04 -4.34 5.78
N ALA A 105 16.96 -3.36 6.69
CA ALA A 105 18.13 -2.61 7.15
C ALA A 105 19.19 -3.54 7.75
N GLY A 106 18.76 -4.58 8.48
CA GLY A 106 19.64 -5.61 9.03
C GLY A 106 20.37 -6.44 7.94
N TYR A 107 19.68 -6.83 6.86
CA TYR A 107 20.29 -7.53 5.74
C TYR A 107 21.39 -6.71 5.05
N TYR A 108 21.20 -5.40 4.95
CA TYR A 108 22.19 -4.48 4.37
C TYR A 108 23.21 -3.95 5.40
N GLN A 109 23.15 -4.41 6.65
CA GLN A 109 24.03 -3.96 7.74
C GLN A 109 23.98 -2.44 7.96
N ILE A 110 22.82 -1.83 7.73
CA ILE A 110 22.56 -0.43 7.98
C ILE A 110 22.21 -0.27 9.46
N PRO A 111 22.88 0.60 10.22
CA PRO A 111 22.50 0.90 11.59
C PRO A 111 21.05 1.39 11.65
N CYS A 112 20.21 0.72 12.45
CA CYS A 112 18.78 0.99 12.48
C CYS A 112 18.29 1.28 13.91
N VAL A 113 17.55 2.37 14.07
CA VAL A 113 16.79 2.71 15.27
C VAL A 113 15.36 2.23 15.09
N ASP A 114 14.96 1.20 15.84
CA ASP A 114 13.61 0.60 15.80
C ASP A 114 12.76 1.17 16.95
N LEU A 115 11.91 2.18 16.64
CA LEU A 115 10.99 2.79 17.60
C LEU A 115 9.69 1.99 17.65
N LYS A 116 9.63 1.02 18.55
CA LYS A 116 8.51 0.08 18.69
C LYS A 116 7.34 0.67 19.46
N PHE A 117 6.15 0.54 18.87
CA PHE A 117 4.87 0.91 19.45
C PHE A 117 3.87 -0.25 19.39
N PRO A 118 2.79 -0.22 20.21
CA PRO A 118 1.73 -1.21 20.11
C PRO A 118 1.08 -1.22 18.71
N SER A 119 0.86 -2.41 18.16
CA SER A 119 0.29 -2.56 16.81
C SER A 119 -1.22 -2.20 16.74
N THR A 120 -1.86 -2.00 17.87
CA THR A 120 -3.29 -1.63 17.98
C THR A 120 -3.51 -0.16 18.30
N GLY A 121 -2.46 0.65 18.27
CA GLY A 121 -2.53 2.08 18.63
C GLY A 121 -1.62 2.94 17.75
N LEU A 122 -1.75 4.25 17.91
CA LEU A 122 -0.89 5.22 17.27
C LEU A 122 0.48 5.25 17.94
N PRO A 123 1.56 5.62 17.21
CA PRO A 123 2.85 5.90 17.80
C PRO A 123 2.78 7.12 18.72
N ASP A 124 3.51 7.07 19.84
CA ASP A 124 3.70 8.23 20.71
C ASP A 124 4.69 9.22 20.04
N LEU A 125 4.16 10.34 19.57
CA LEU A 125 4.92 11.36 18.85
C LEU A 125 6.00 12.01 19.70
N GLU A 126 5.84 12.06 21.04
CA GLU A 126 6.86 12.60 21.92
C GLU A 126 8.08 11.67 22.04
N VAL A 127 7.86 10.35 21.97
CA VAL A 127 8.93 9.35 21.88
C VAL A 127 9.67 9.50 20.56
N VAL A 128 8.95 9.68 19.43
CA VAL A 128 9.55 9.90 18.12
C VAL A 128 10.42 11.17 18.14
N ARG A 129 9.88 12.28 18.60
CA ARG A 129 10.59 13.56 18.68
C ARG A 129 11.90 13.43 19.47
N LYS A 130 11.82 12.89 20.69
CA LYS A 130 13.01 12.72 21.55
C LYS A 130 14.08 11.84 20.93
N ALA A 131 13.68 10.77 20.22
CA ALA A 131 14.64 9.90 19.57
C ALA A 131 15.41 10.64 18.46
N LEU A 132 14.73 11.48 17.67
CA LEU A 132 15.34 12.26 16.62
C LEU A 132 16.24 13.36 17.15
N GLU A 133 15.80 14.12 18.18
CA GLU A 133 16.59 15.16 18.82
C GLU A 133 17.88 14.64 19.51
N GLN A 134 17.85 13.41 20.01
CA GLN A 134 18.97 12.79 20.73
C GLN A 134 20.00 12.11 19.83
N ASP A 135 19.65 11.81 18.58
CA ASP A 135 20.52 11.08 17.66
C ASP A 135 20.64 11.78 16.29
N PRO A 136 21.57 12.74 16.15
CA PRO A 136 21.76 13.49 14.90
C PRO A 136 22.34 12.64 13.76
N ASP A 137 22.67 11.38 14.01
CA ASP A 137 23.11 10.45 12.97
C ASP A 137 21.95 9.78 12.23
N ILE A 138 20.71 9.96 12.69
CA ILE A 138 19.53 9.54 11.95
C ILE A 138 19.40 10.43 10.70
N ALA A 139 19.64 9.82 9.52
CA ALA A 139 19.56 10.54 8.24
C ALA A 139 18.26 10.23 7.49
N VAL A 140 17.60 9.12 7.82
CA VAL A 140 16.33 8.70 7.18
C VAL A 140 15.37 8.22 8.26
N VAL A 141 14.15 8.76 8.23
CA VAL A 141 13.02 8.31 9.07
C VAL A 141 12.01 7.62 8.16
N ALA A 142 11.50 6.47 8.57
CA ALA A 142 10.47 5.75 7.84
C ALA A 142 9.25 5.45 8.70
N ALA A 143 8.07 5.53 8.10
CA ALA A 143 6.81 5.13 8.69
C ALA A 143 5.91 4.44 7.66
N VAL A 144 4.98 3.60 8.12
CA VAL A 144 3.89 3.08 7.31
C VAL A 144 2.69 4.02 7.48
N HIS A 145 2.10 4.52 6.38
CA HIS A 145 0.93 5.39 6.47
C HIS A 145 -0.27 4.66 7.06
N HIS A 146 -0.58 3.48 6.51
CA HIS A 146 -1.68 2.64 6.97
C HIS A 146 -1.18 1.22 7.17
N GLU A 147 -1.07 0.78 8.41
CA GLU A 147 -0.59 -0.56 8.74
C GLU A 147 -1.63 -1.62 8.35
N THR A 148 -1.43 -2.23 7.21
CA THR A 148 -2.37 -3.20 6.61
C THR A 148 -2.57 -4.47 7.47
N GLY A 149 -1.66 -4.73 8.40
CA GLY A 149 -1.77 -5.84 9.35
C GLY A 149 -2.92 -5.66 10.34
N THR A 150 -3.23 -4.41 10.68
CA THR A 150 -4.18 -4.05 11.74
C THR A 150 -5.29 -3.10 11.28
N GLY A 151 -5.00 -2.17 10.37
CA GLY A 151 -5.90 -1.13 9.90
C GLY A 151 -5.64 0.25 10.54
N VAL A 152 -4.57 0.41 11.34
CA VAL A 152 -4.20 1.68 11.97
C VAL A 152 -3.68 2.66 10.92
N LEU A 153 -4.20 3.89 10.93
CA LEU A 153 -3.72 5.02 10.13
C LEU A 153 -2.78 5.89 10.97
N ASN A 154 -1.52 5.96 10.57
CA ASN A 154 -0.48 6.68 11.31
C ASN A 154 -0.44 8.18 10.97
N PRO A 155 -0.05 9.05 11.92
CA PRO A 155 0.04 10.50 11.76
C PRO A 155 1.32 10.90 11.00
N ILE A 156 1.38 10.60 9.69
CA ILE A 156 2.59 10.76 8.88
C ILE A 156 2.99 12.23 8.70
N LYS A 157 2.03 13.16 8.69
CA LYS A 157 2.32 14.59 8.55
C LYS A 157 3.16 15.12 9.72
N GLU A 158 2.81 14.74 10.94
CA GLU A 158 3.50 15.12 12.15
C GLU A 158 4.89 14.46 12.23
N ILE A 159 4.98 13.18 11.83
CA ILE A 159 6.26 12.45 11.79
C ILE A 159 7.19 13.08 10.76
N GLY A 160 6.67 13.43 9.56
CA GLY A 160 7.44 14.10 8.51
C GLY A 160 7.99 15.45 8.95
N LEU A 161 7.18 16.26 9.63
CA LEU A 161 7.62 17.53 10.18
C LEU A 161 8.79 17.33 11.17
N MET A 162 8.67 16.36 12.09
CA MET A 162 9.75 16.03 13.04
C MET A 162 11.01 15.52 12.34
N ALA A 163 10.90 14.75 11.27
CA ALA A 163 12.04 14.30 10.49
C ALA A 163 12.77 15.48 9.85
N HIS A 164 12.04 16.39 9.20
CA HIS A 164 12.59 17.59 8.57
C HIS A 164 13.21 18.56 9.58
N ASP A 165 12.60 18.77 10.75
CA ASP A 165 13.15 19.60 11.83
C ASP A 165 14.51 19.09 12.31
N ASN A 166 14.79 17.79 12.14
CA ASN A 166 16.06 17.16 12.49
C ASN A 166 16.98 16.91 11.28
N GLY A 167 16.62 17.43 10.10
CA GLY A 167 17.41 17.31 8.87
C GLY A 167 17.45 15.90 8.27
N ALA A 168 16.49 15.03 8.64
CA ALA A 168 16.36 13.69 8.11
C ALA A 168 15.37 13.63 6.93
N VAL A 169 15.65 12.76 5.98
CA VAL A 169 14.74 12.42 4.87
C VAL A 169 13.59 11.57 5.38
N PHE A 170 12.35 11.88 4.97
CA PHE A 170 11.17 11.13 5.38
C PHE A 170 10.65 10.20 4.29
N VAL A 171 10.57 8.91 4.60
CA VAL A 171 10.12 7.82 3.73
C VAL A 171 8.81 7.24 4.24
N VAL A 172 7.78 7.17 3.40
CA VAL A 172 6.46 6.66 3.79
C VAL A 172 6.05 5.45 2.95
N ASP A 173 5.73 4.35 3.61
CA ASP A 173 5.06 3.23 2.97
C ASP A 173 3.56 3.56 2.81
N THR A 174 3.18 3.93 1.60
CA THR A 174 1.80 4.21 1.19
C THR A 174 1.22 3.09 0.32
N ILE A 175 1.80 1.89 0.34
CA ILE A 175 1.38 0.77 -0.52
C ILE A 175 -0.12 0.47 -0.38
N SER A 176 -0.70 0.65 0.80
CA SER A 176 -2.12 0.42 1.04
C SER A 176 -2.99 1.69 1.04
N THR A 177 -2.44 2.87 0.75
CA THR A 177 -3.18 4.15 0.75
C THR A 177 -3.07 4.94 -0.54
N TYR A 178 -1.99 4.79 -1.30
CA TYR A 178 -1.76 5.47 -2.57
C TYR A 178 -2.91 5.21 -3.56
N GLY A 179 -3.54 6.28 -4.04
CA GLY A 179 -4.69 6.20 -4.95
C GLY A 179 -5.96 5.62 -4.34
N LEU A 180 -6.04 5.49 -3.00
CA LEU A 180 -7.22 5.05 -2.25
C LEU A 180 -7.76 6.16 -1.35
N MET A 181 -6.86 6.94 -0.75
CA MET A 181 -7.21 8.10 0.04
C MET A 181 -6.38 9.31 -0.41
N PRO A 182 -6.86 10.54 -0.19
CA PRO A 182 -6.12 11.75 -0.56
C PRO A 182 -4.75 11.82 0.11
N ILE A 183 -3.72 12.03 -0.70
CA ILE A 183 -2.34 12.24 -0.24
C ILE A 183 -1.76 13.42 -1.02
N ASP A 184 -1.42 14.49 -0.33
CA ASP A 184 -0.57 15.54 -0.88
C ASP A 184 0.85 15.37 -0.32
N ILE A 185 1.78 15.01 -1.20
CA ILE A 185 3.15 14.64 -0.82
C ILE A 185 3.90 15.80 -0.15
N GLN A 186 3.62 17.04 -0.57
CA GLN A 186 4.27 18.24 -0.03
C GLN A 186 3.65 18.67 1.29
N GLU A 187 2.30 18.74 1.36
CA GLU A 187 1.59 19.14 2.57
C GLU A 187 1.79 18.16 3.73
N GLN A 188 2.10 16.89 3.42
CA GLN A 188 2.36 15.85 4.41
C GLN A 188 3.85 15.68 4.74
N ASN A 189 4.72 16.59 4.27
CA ASN A 189 6.18 16.60 4.52
C ASN A 189 6.86 15.28 4.11
N ILE A 190 6.51 14.72 2.96
CA ILE A 190 7.04 13.43 2.48
C ILE A 190 8.11 13.67 1.42
N ASP A 191 9.31 13.10 1.60
CA ASP A 191 10.37 13.12 0.59
C ASP A 191 10.24 11.93 -0.37
N PHE A 192 9.86 10.77 0.15
CA PHE A 192 9.63 9.55 -0.62
C PHE A 192 8.39 8.83 -0.13
N LEU A 193 7.50 8.53 -1.04
CA LEU A 193 6.46 7.55 -0.79
C LEU A 193 6.62 6.33 -1.72
N MET A 194 6.13 5.17 -1.30
CA MET A 194 6.21 3.97 -2.11
C MET A 194 4.84 3.32 -2.31
N SER A 195 4.62 2.74 -3.50
CA SER A 195 3.40 2.01 -3.82
C SER A 195 3.63 0.85 -4.79
N SER A 196 2.54 0.15 -5.11
CA SER A 196 2.54 -0.96 -6.06
C SER A 196 1.19 -1.11 -6.78
N ALA A 197 1.23 -1.56 -8.03
CA ALA A 197 0.12 -1.52 -8.96
C ALA A 197 -1.14 -2.29 -8.49
N GLN A 198 -0.96 -3.44 -7.85
CA GLN A 198 -2.05 -4.34 -7.44
C GLN A 198 -2.81 -3.90 -6.18
N LYS A 199 -2.53 -2.72 -5.65
CA LYS A 199 -3.18 -2.18 -4.45
C LYS A 199 -4.16 -1.06 -4.82
N GLY A 200 -3.85 0.19 -4.46
CA GLY A 200 -4.79 1.29 -4.58
C GLY A 200 -5.21 1.65 -5.99
N LEU A 201 -4.34 1.55 -6.96
CA LEU A 201 -4.72 1.75 -8.37
C LEU A 201 -5.49 0.58 -8.97
N ALA A 202 -5.64 -0.53 -8.24
CA ALA A 202 -6.38 -1.71 -8.71
C ALA A 202 -5.89 -2.23 -10.08
N SER A 203 -4.56 -2.27 -10.26
CA SER A 203 -3.92 -2.82 -11.46
C SER A 203 -3.33 -4.21 -11.22
N MET A 204 -2.50 -4.69 -12.13
CA MET A 204 -1.87 -6.01 -12.08
C MET A 204 -0.57 -5.98 -11.28
N THR A 205 -0.24 -7.11 -10.63
CA THR A 205 1.02 -7.27 -9.90
C THR A 205 2.22 -7.27 -10.85
N GLY A 206 3.33 -6.67 -10.44
CA GLY A 206 4.60 -6.74 -11.17
C GLY A 206 5.28 -5.39 -11.38
N ALA A 207 4.60 -4.26 -11.13
CA ALA A 207 5.17 -2.94 -11.11
C ALA A 207 4.99 -2.30 -9.74
N SER A 208 6.06 -1.71 -9.21
CA SER A 208 6.06 -0.93 -7.97
C SER A 208 6.92 0.30 -8.19
N TRP A 209 6.65 1.36 -7.45
CA TRP A 209 7.33 2.65 -7.63
C TRP A 209 7.50 3.40 -6.32
N THR A 210 8.43 4.32 -6.35
CA THR A 210 8.46 5.45 -5.43
C THR A 210 8.12 6.73 -6.18
N VAL A 211 7.36 7.64 -5.57
CA VAL A 211 7.40 9.06 -5.92
C VAL A 211 8.34 9.71 -4.92
N GLY A 212 9.43 10.29 -5.43
CA GLY A 212 10.52 10.75 -4.59
C GLY A 212 11.09 12.11 -5.02
N ASN A 213 11.63 12.81 -4.04
CA ASN A 213 12.30 14.10 -4.24
C ASN A 213 13.56 13.93 -5.10
N ILE A 214 13.60 14.62 -6.24
CA ILE A 214 14.67 14.51 -7.24
C ILE A 214 16.03 14.88 -6.64
N ALA A 215 16.10 15.92 -5.81
CA ALA A 215 17.36 16.35 -5.20
C ALA A 215 17.93 15.27 -4.26
N GLU A 216 17.08 14.59 -3.48
CA GLU A 216 17.50 13.50 -2.59
C GLU A 216 17.87 12.23 -3.39
N ILE A 217 17.17 11.94 -4.50
CA ILE A 217 17.58 10.87 -5.43
C ILE A 217 18.97 11.14 -5.98
N VAL A 218 19.24 12.36 -6.43
CA VAL A 218 20.56 12.75 -7.00
C VAL A 218 21.66 12.68 -5.95
N LYS A 219 21.40 13.07 -4.70
CA LYS A 219 22.37 12.91 -3.61
C LYS A 219 22.72 11.44 -3.33
N SER A 220 21.76 10.54 -3.49
CA SER A 220 21.95 9.10 -3.20
C SER A 220 23.00 8.43 -4.11
N LYS A 221 23.40 9.05 -5.22
CA LYS A 221 24.47 8.56 -6.09
C LYS A 221 25.81 8.45 -5.37
N ASP A 222 26.04 9.31 -4.38
CA ASP A 222 27.28 9.38 -3.62
C ASP A 222 27.26 8.48 -2.37
N TYR A 223 26.13 7.76 -2.13
CA TYR A 223 25.97 6.84 -1.01
C TYR A 223 26.48 5.44 -1.34
N PRO A 224 26.72 4.58 -0.33
CA PRO A 224 27.18 3.21 -0.58
C PRO A 224 26.24 2.41 -1.49
N THR A 225 26.79 1.82 -2.55
CA THR A 225 26.05 0.91 -3.43
C THR A 225 25.90 -0.45 -2.75
N ARG A 226 24.73 -0.73 -2.18
CA ARG A 226 24.44 -1.97 -1.46
C ARG A 226 23.75 -3.03 -2.31
N SER A 227 23.09 -2.63 -3.38
CA SER A 227 22.40 -3.50 -4.33
C SER A 227 22.64 -3.07 -5.76
N TYR A 228 22.87 -4.02 -6.66
CA TYR A 228 22.98 -3.74 -8.10
C TYR A 228 21.59 -3.49 -8.72
N TYR A 229 20.62 -4.37 -8.42
CA TYR A 229 19.29 -4.28 -9.00
C TYR A 229 18.41 -3.24 -8.30
N CYS A 230 18.40 -3.23 -6.96
CA CYS A 230 17.58 -2.33 -6.15
C CYS A 230 18.32 -1.01 -5.87
N ASN A 231 18.92 -0.38 -6.89
CA ASN A 231 19.62 0.90 -6.79
C ASN A 231 18.76 2.02 -7.33
N LEU A 232 18.31 2.91 -6.44
CA LEU A 232 17.39 4.00 -6.78
C LEU A 232 17.98 4.97 -7.79
N PHE A 233 19.22 5.44 -7.56
CA PHE A 233 19.85 6.40 -8.44
C PHE A 233 20.09 5.84 -9.83
N MET A 234 20.60 4.60 -9.94
CA MET A 234 20.86 3.97 -11.25
C MET A 234 19.58 3.84 -12.08
N GLN A 235 18.47 3.49 -11.45
CA GLN A 235 17.18 3.38 -12.15
C GLN A 235 16.66 4.77 -12.57
N TYR A 236 16.75 5.76 -11.68
CA TYR A 236 16.40 7.16 -11.97
C TYR A 236 17.23 7.75 -13.12
N ASP A 237 18.56 7.64 -13.03
CA ASP A 237 19.48 8.15 -14.05
C ASP A 237 19.22 7.56 -15.44
N PHE A 238 18.82 6.29 -15.49
CA PHE A 238 18.49 5.65 -16.76
C PHE A 238 17.16 6.18 -17.32
N PHE A 239 16.16 6.42 -16.50
CA PHE A 239 14.93 7.11 -16.91
C PHE A 239 15.19 8.53 -17.39
N ASP A 240 16.01 9.29 -16.67
CA ASP A 240 16.27 10.69 -16.98
C ASP A 240 17.01 10.85 -18.30
N ARG A 241 18.04 10.02 -18.56
CA ARG A 241 18.86 10.10 -19.76
C ARG A 241 18.25 9.44 -21.00
N VAL A 242 17.49 8.36 -20.83
CA VAL A 242 17.08 7.48 -21.93
C VAL A 242 15.56 7.33 -22.02
N GLY A 243 14.82 7.66 -20.96
CA GLY A 243 13.38 7.46 -20.89
C GLY A 243 12.95 6.02 -20.58
N GLU A 244 13.89 5.10 -20.36
CA GLU A 244 13.64 3.66 -20.24
C GLU A 244 13.91 3.15 -18.83
N MET A 245 13.36 1.98 -18.48
CA MET A 245 13.82 1.23 -17.31
C MET A 245 15.22 0.65 -17.58
N HIS A 246 16.08 0.68 -16.56
CA HIS A 246 17.43 0.13 -16.66
C HIS A 246 17.42 -1.37 -16.99
N PHE A 247 16.51 -2.11 -16.36
CA PHE A 247 16.28 -3.53 -16.64
C PHE A 247 14.98 -3.75 -17.40
N THR A 248 14.72 -4.99 -17.87
CA THR A 248 13.52 -5.33 -18.62
C THR A 248 12.24 -5.04 -17.81
N PRO A 249 11.35 -4.17 -18.32
CA PRO A 249 10.09 -3.86 -17.65
C PRO A 249 9.04 -4.96 -17.84
N PRO A 250 8.02 -5.01 -16.98
CA PRO A 250 6.88 -5.90 -17.15
C PRO A 250 5.86 -5.26 -18.12
N VAL A 251 6.13 -5.31 -19.44
CA VAL A 251 5.42 -4.58 -20.48
C VAL A 251 3.90 -4.62 -20.32
N GLN A 252 3.30 -5.81 -20.28
CA GLN A 252 1.85 -5.98 -20.17
C GLN A 252 1.28 -5.38 -18.87
N THR A 253 2.04 -5.47 -17.77
CA THR A 253 1.64 -4.86 -16.49
C THR A 253 1.66 -3.33 -16.56
N ILE A 254 2.58 -2.73 -17.34
CA ILE A 254 2.62 -1.27 -17.52
C ILE A 254 1.40 -0.78 -18.32
N TYR A 255 0.97 -1.50 -19.36
CA TYR A 255 -0.28 -1.18 -20.05
C TYR A 255 -1.51 -1.29 -19.14
N ALA A 256 -1.55 -2.32 -18.28
CA ALA A 256 -2.60 -2.45 -17.28
C ALA A 256 -2.55 -1.30 -16.24
N LEU A 257 -1.34 -0.86 -15.86
CA LEU A 257 -1.15 0.26 -14.94
C LEU A 257 -1.62 1.58 -15.56
N GLU A 258 -1.27 1.83 -16.81
CA GLU A 258 -1.74 3.01 -17.56
C GLU A 258 -3.28 3.07 -17.60
N GLN A 259 -3.94 1.92 -17.89
CA GLN A 259 -5.40 1.84 -17.88
C GLN A 259 -5.98 2.11 -16.49
N ALA A 260 -5.38 1.56 -15.45
CA ALA A 260 -5.82 1.75 -14.07
C ALA A 260 -5.68 3.22 -13.60
N ILE A 261 -4.61 3.91 -14.04
CA ILE A 261 -4.42 5.34 -13.78
C ILE A 261 -5.49 6.18 -14.49
N LYS A 262 -5.82 5.83 -15.75
CA LYS A 262 -6.93 6.46 -16.49
C LYS A 262 -8.26 6.32 -15.74
N GLU A 263 -8.55 5.12 -15.21
CA GLU A 263 -9.76 4.88 -14.39
C GLU A 263 -9.73 5.67 -13.08
N TYR A 264 -8.56 5.82 -12.45
CA TYR A 264 -8.40 6.65 -11.26
C TYR A 264 -8.79 8.12 -11.53
N PHE A 265 -8.26 8.72 -12.58
CA PHE A 265 -8.58 10.10 -12.93
C PHE A 265 -10.02 10.27 -13.43
N GLN A 266 -10.60 9.26 -14.07
CA GLN A 266 -12.02 9.29 -14.48
C GLN A 266 -12.98 9.23 -13.29
N GLU A 267 -12.69 8.42 -12.28
CA GLU A 267 -13.45 8.36 -11.04
C GLU A 267 -13.26 9.63 -10.21
N GLY A 268 -12.05 10.12 -10.13
CA GLY A 268 -11.62 11.23 -9.29
C GLY A 268 -11.33 10.82 -7.85
N GLU A 269 -10.34 11.48 -7.25
CA GLU A 269 -9.82 11.17 -5.91
C GLU A 269 -10.90 11.21 -4.84
N GLN A 270 -11.67 12.30 -4.79
CA GLN A 270 -12.70 12.52 -3.77
C GLN A 270 -13.83 11.49 -3.90
N ALA A 271 -14.33 11.24 -5.12
CA ALA A 271 -15.38 10.25 -5.35
C ALA A 271 -14.93 8.83 -4.97
N ARG A 272 -13.67 8.49 -5.29
CA ARG A 272 -13.07 7.21 -4.87
C ARG A 272 -12.99 7.09 -3.36
N TRP A 273 -12.52 8.12 -2.67
CA TRP A 273 -12.43 8.12 -1.21
C TRP A 273 -13.82 7.99 -0.56
N GLU A 274 -14.82 8.71 -1.06
CA GLU A 274 -16.21 8.60 -0.59
C GLU A 274 -16.78 7.19 -0.79
N ARG A 275 -16.55 6.57 -1.95
CA ARG A 275 -16.97 5.19 -2.22
C ARG A 275 -16.32 4.21 -1.25
N LEU A 276 -15.02 4.33 -1.00
CA LEU A 276 -14.29 3.44 -0.08
C LEU A 276 -14.72 3.65 1.38
N THR A 277 -14.96 4.90 1.78
CA THR A 277 -15.52 5.20 3.11
C THR A 277 -16.91 4.60 3.27
N GLY A 278 -17.77 4.69 2.26
CA GLY A 278 -19.09 4.01 2.27
C GLY A 278 -18.99 2.49 2.36
N CYS A 279 -17.99 1.89 1.70
CA CYS A 279 -17.70 0.45 1.87
C CYS A 279 -17.27 0.12 3.31
N TRP A 280 -16.40 0.94 3.91
CA TRP A 280 -15.95 0.76 5.29
C TRP A 280 -17.10 0.90 6.30
N GLU A 281 -18.00 1.85 6.09
CA GLU A 281 -19.21 1.98 6.89
C GLU A 281 -20.13 0.76 6.77
N ALA A 282 -20.33 0.25 5.54
CA ALA A 282 -21.08 -0.97 5.30
C ALA A 282 -20.45 -2.20 5.97
N ILE A 283 -19.11 -2.29 6.01
CA ILE A 283 -18.41 -3.34 6.77
C ILE A 283 -18.75 -3.24 8.25
N HIS A 284 -18.67 -2.05 8.86
CA HIS A 284 -19.00 -1.87 10.28
C HIS A 284 -20.45 -2.20 10.58
N GLN A 285 -21.39 -1.78 9.75
CA GLN A 285 -22.81 -2.12 9.89
C GLN A 285 -23.03 -3.64 9.86
N GLY A 286 -22.46 -4.33 8.88
CA GLY A 286 -22.61 -5.79 8.76
C GLY A 286 -21.97 -6.55 9.94
N LEU A 287 -20.83 -6.06 10.48
CA LEU A 287 -20.23 -6.64 11.69
C LEU A 287 -21.11 -6.45 12.93
N GLU A 288 -21.73 -5.29 13.08
CA GLU A 288 -22.68 -5.02 14.17
C GLU A 288 -23.91 -5.95 14.08
N GLU A 289 -24.45 -6.18 12.88
CA GLU A 289 -25.57 -7.09 12.64
C GLU A 289 -25.21 -8.57 12.94
N ILE A 290 -23.95 -8.97 12.79
CA ILE A 290 -23.46 -10.29 13.22
C ILE A 290 -23.22 -10.31 14.73
N GLY A 291 -22.85 -9.20 15.35
CA GLY A 291 -22.51 -9.08 16.76
C GLY A 291 -21.02 -9.34 17.05
N VAL A 292 -20.13 -9.13 16.07
CA VAL A 292 -18.67 -9.25 16.23
C VAL A 292 -17.99 -7.87 16.33
N LYS A 293 -16.84 -7.82 17.01
CA LYS A 293 -16.14 -6.58 17.32
C LYS A 293 -14.92 -6.39 16.43
N THR A 294 -14.53 -5.14 16.20
CA THR A 294 -13.25 -4.79 15.61
C THR A 294 -12.18 -4.68 16.68
N VAL A 295 -10.93 -4.99 16.30
CA VAL A 295 -9.78 -4.92 17.22
C VAL A 295 -9.28 -3.48 17.38
N ILE A 296 -9.32 -2.71 16.29
CA ILE A 296 -8.82 -1.34 16.24
C ILE A 296 -9.98 -0.37 16.50
N ALA A 297 -9.76 0.63 17.35
CA ALA A 297 -10.73 1.69 17.59
C ALA A 297 -11.05 2.45 16.29
N LYS A 298 -12.32 2.78 16.10
CA LYS A 298 -12.84 3.29 14.81
C LYS A 298 -12.21 4.62 14.38
N ASP A 299 -11.84 5.45 15.35
CA ASP A 299 -11.28 6.79 15.17
C ASP A 299 -9.81 6.80 14.69
N ILE A 300 -9.12 5.67 14.79
CA ILE A 300 -7.74 5.52 14.28
C ILE A 300 -7.63 4.56 13.10
N GLN A 301 -8.77 4.10 12.53
CA GLN A 301 -8.79 3.25 11.35
C GLN A 301 -8.63 4.08 10.06
N GLY A 302 -7.95 3.50 9.07
CA GLY A 302 -7.73 4.12 7.76
C GLY A 302 -8.83 3.86 6.71
N HIS A 303 -10.03 3.43 7.10
CA HIS A 303 -11.20 3.12 6.24
C HIS A 303 -10.93 2.11 5.10
N LEU A 304 -9.83 1.37 5.14
CA LEU A 304 -9.40 0.45 4.08
C LEU A 304 -9.27 -1.01 4.52
N VAL A 305 -8.96 -1.22 5.78
CA VAL A 305 -8.81 -2.55 6.39
C VAL A 305 -9.47 -2.55 7.77
N VAL A 306 -10.34 -3.51 7.98
CA VAL A 306 -10.99 -3.76 9.28
C VAL A 306 -10.52 -5.11 9.81
N THR A 307 -9.82 -5.11 10.94
CA THR A 307 -9.43 -6.33 11.65
C THR A 307 -10.53 -6.69 12.63
N VAL A 308 -11.14 -7.84 12.40
CA VAL A 308 -12.28 -8.37 13.14
C VAL A 308 -11.79 -9.38 14.16
N GLN A 309 -12.27 -9.28 15.40
CA GLN A 309 -12.05 -10.28 16.44
C GLN A 309 -13.02 -11.44 16.23
N ALA A 310 -12.52 -12.66 16.11
CA ALA A 310 -13.35 -13.85 16.04
C ALA A 310 -14.08 -14.09 17.38
N PRO A 311 -15.28 -14.69 17.36
CA PRO A 311 -15.95 -15.15 18.59
C PRO A 311 -15.07 -16.14 19.35
N GLY A 312 -14.85 -15.90 20.64
CA GLY A 312 -13.93 -16.69 21.48
C GLY A 312 -14.54 -17.93 22.15
N ASP A 313 -15.67 -18.44 21.65
CA ASP A 313 -16.44 -19.53 22.26
C ASP A 313 -16.09 -20.95 21.75
N GLY A 314 -15.09 -21.03 20.86
CA GLY A 314 -14.58 -22.28 20.30
C GLY A 314 -15.41 -22.89 19.17
N ARG A 315 -16.50 -22.25 18.73
CA ARG A 315 -17.32 -22.67 17.58
C ARG A 315 -16.82 -22.08 16.26
N PHE A 316 -16.20 -20.89 16.32
CA PHE A 316 -15.71 -20.19 15.16
C PHE A 316 -14.57 -20.97 14.48
N ASP A 317 -14.64 -21.07 13.17
CA ASP A 317 -13.61 -21.65 12.32
C ASP A 317 -13.43 -20.74 11.10
N PHE A 318 -12.28 -20.07 11.02
CA PHE A 318 -11.99 -19.15 9.92
C PHE A 318 -12.07 -19.85 8.55
N PHE A 319 -11.60 -21.08 8.44
CA PHE A 319 -11.59 -21.77 7.15
C PHE A 319 -13.01 -22.16 6.70
N LYS A 320 -13.92 -22.47 7.61
CA LYS A 320 -15.33 -22.68 7.28
C LYS A 320 -15.96 -21.39 6.76
N LEU A 321 -15.74 -20.26 7.43
CA LEU A 321 -16.20 -18.95 6.96
C LEU A 321 -15.62 -18.62 5.59
N HIS A 322 -14.29 -18.79 5.43
CA HIS A 322 -13.59 -18.52 4.19
C HIS A 322 -14.13 -19.35 3.03
N ASP A 323 -14.23 -20.66 3.19
CA ASP A 323 -14.64 -21.57 2.11
C ASP A 323 -16.09 -21.33 1.71
N TYR A 324 -16.98 -21.09 2.69
CA TYR A 324 -18.37 -20.73 2.42
C TYR A 324 -18.50 -19.45 1.58
N CYS A 325 -17.74 -18.41 1.93
CA CYS A 325 -17.70 -17.15 1.18
C CYS A 325 -17.05 -17.32 -0.19
N PHE A 326 -15.94 -18.08 -0.27
CA PHE A 326 -15.18 -18.30 -1.50
C PHE A 326 -16.00 -19.01 -2.58
N GLU A 327 -16.76 -20.02 -2.22
CA GLU A 327 -17.68 -20.72 -3.13
C GLU A 327 -18.75 -19.77 -3.73
N ARG A 328 -19.04 -18.66 -3.02
CA ARG A 328 -20.04 -17.65 -3.41
C ARG A 328 -19.42 -16.38 -4.00
N GLY A 329 -18.10 -16.42 -4.33
CA GLY A 329 -17.41 -15.36 -5.05
C GLY A 329 -16.76 -14.29 -4.19
N PHE A 330 -16.65 -14.50 -2.88
CA PHE A 330 -16.00 -13.57 -1.94
C PHE A 330 -14.75 -14.19 -1.33
N THR A 331 -13.63 -13.46 -1.37
CA THR A 331 -12.38 -13.89 -0.74
C THR A 331 -12.08 -13.01 0.47
N ILE A 332 -11.95 -13.62 1.64
CA ILE A 332 -11.54 -12.97 2.89
C ILE A 332 -10.15 -13.46 3.33
N TYR A 333 -9.53 -12.79 4.28
CA TYR A 333 -8.15 -13.09 4.66
C TYR A 333 -7.99 -13.32 6.17
N PRO A 334 -7.16 -14.29 6.61
CA PRO A 334 -6.91 -14.49 8.03
C PRO A 334 -6.21 -13.27 8.64
N GLY A 335 -6.40 -13.05 9.92
CA GLY A 335 -5.68 -12.04 10.68
C GLY A 335 -4.22 -12.42 10.89
N LYS A 336 -3.42 -11.45 11.32
CA LYS A 336 -1.98 -11.61 11.60
C LYS A 336 -1.61 -11.17 13.03
N MET A 337 -2.57 -11.15 13.94
CA MET A 337 -2.31 -10.69 15.31
C MET A 337 -1.95 -11.88 16.21
N PHE A 338 -0.84 -11.75 16.92
CA PHE A 338 -0.39 -12.75 17.90
C PHE A 338 -1.36 -12.81 19.10
N GLY A 339 -1.80 -14.02 19.46
CA GLY A 339 -2.60 -14.25 20.65
C GLY A 339 -4.09 -13.95 20.53
N LEU A 340 -4.55 -13.48 19.34
CA LEU A 340 -5.97 -13.26 19.05
C LEU A 340 -6.35 -13.96 17.75
N GLU A 341 -7.43 -14.73 17.78
CA GLU A 341 -8.03 -15.22 16.55
C GLU A 341 -8.76 -14.07 15.85
N THR A 342 -8.28 -13.71 14.66
CA THR A 342 -8.80 -12.57 13.92
C THR A 342 -8.89 -12.89 12.43
N PHE A 343 -9.74 -12.15 11.73
CA PHE A 343 -9.76 -12.11 10.27
C PHE A 343 -9.84 -10.65 9.80
N ARG A 344 -9.57 -10.42 8.52
CA ARG A 344 -9.57 -9.08 7.94
C ARG A 344 -10.56 -8.97 6.81
N LEU A 345 -11.27 -7.84 6.78
CA LEU A 345 -12.09 -7.40 5.69
C LEU A 345 -11.48 -6.12 5.12
N CYS A 346 -11.24 -6.10 3.82
CA CYS A 346 -10.61 -4.98 3.12
C CYS A 346 -11.49 -4.57 1.95
N ASN A 347 -11.53 -3.28 1.65
CA ASN A 347 -12.34 -2.72 0.57
C ASN A 347 -11.49 -2.10 -0.55
N LEU A 348 -10.30 -2.67 -0.81
CA LEU A 348 -9.38 -2.19 -1.85
C LEU A 348 -9.88 -2.51 -3.26
N GLY A 349 -9.75 -1.53 -4.17
CA GLY A 349 -10.06 -1.72 -5.58
C GLY A 349 -11.48 -1.37 -5.98
N LEU A 350 -11.99 -2.00 -7.02
CA LEU A 350 -13.32 -1.77 -7.58
C LEU A 350 -14.39 -2.55 -6.79
N ILE A 351 -14.66 -2.06 -5.58
CA ILE A 351 -15.65 -2.61 -4.64
C ILE A 351 -16.62 -1.49 -4.27
N THR A 352 -17.91 -1.82 -4.14
CA THR A 352 -18.98 -0.90 -3.75
C THR A 352 -19.58 -1.30 -2.41
N ALA A 353 -20.34 -0.40 -1.79
CA ALA A 353 -21.09 -0.72 -0.58
C ALA A 353 -22.12 -1.84 -0.78
N GLU A 354 -22.68 -1.98 -2.00
CA GLU A 354 -23.57 -3.08 -2.37
C GLU A 354 -22.84 -4.43 -2.36
N ASP A 355 -21.62 -4.49 -2.92
CA ASP A 355 -20.78 -5.71 -2.84
C ASP A 355 -20.52 -6.13 -1.39
N ILE A 356 -20.34 -5.15 -0.48
CA ILE A 356 -20.14 -5.41 0.96
C ILE A 356 -21.44 -5.92 1.60
N GLN A 357 -22.58 -5.35 1.25
CA GLN A 357 -23.89 -5.82 1.74
C GLN A 357 -24.17 -7.26 1.29
N ASP A 358 -23.91 -7.58 0.01
CA ASP A 358 -24.02 -8.92 -0.53
C ASP A 358 -23.09 -9.91 0.18
N PHE A 359 -21.85 -9.50 0.47
CA PHE A 359 -20.94 -10.30 1.29
C PHE A 359 -21.53 -10.60 2.66
N PHE A 360 -22.14 -9.63 3.34
CA PHE A 360 -22.70 -9.83 4.67
C PHE A 360 -23.96 -10.71 4.68
N VAL A 361 -24.71 -10.81 3.57
CA VAL A 361 -25.74 -11.83 3.42
C VAL A 361 -25.11 -13.22 3.52
N VAL A 362 -24.07 -13.48 2.74
CA VAL A 362 -23.35 -14.75 2.73
C VAL A 362 -22.63 -15.05 4.05
N ALA A 363 -22.00 -14.04 4.65
CA ALA A 363 -21.30 -14.21 5.93
C ALA A 363 -22.26 -14.59 7.07
N LYS A 364 -23.44 -13.98 7.13
CA LYS A 364 -24.48 -14.33 8.14
C LYS A 364 -24.92 -15.78 8.02
N GLU A 365 -25.15 -16.27 6.79
CA GLU A 365 -25.47 -17.67 6.54
C GLU A 365 -24.34 -18.59 7.04
N ALA A 366 -23.08 -18.26 6.76
CA ALA A 366 -21.93 -19.03 7.23
C ALA A 366 -21.85 -19.08 8.77
N PHE A 367 -22.11 -17.97 9.46
CA PHE A 367 -22.16 -17.95 10.93
C PHE A 367 -23.31 -18.80 11.46
N GLN A 368 -24.49 -18.77 10.82
CA GLN A 368 -25.63 -19.62 11.20
C GLN A 368 -25.33 -21.11 11.00
N GLU A 369 -24.64 -21.49 9.91
CA GLU A 369 -24.19 -22.89 9.70
C GLU A 369 -23.18 -23.35 10.75
N MET A 370 -22.37 -22.45 11.31
CA MET A 370 -21.50 -22.73 12.44
C MET A 370 -22.25 -22.79 13.79
N GLY A 371 -23.60 -22.63 13.78
CA GLY A 371 -24.46 -22.75 14.96
C GLY A 371 -24.60 -21.45 15.77
N TYR A 372 -24.33 -20.28 15.16
CA TYR A 372 -24.58 -19.00 15.82
C TYR A 372 -26.02 -18.51 15.60
N THR A 373 -26.59 -17.95 16.65
CA THR A 373 -27.79 -17.08 16.54
C THR A 373 -27.30 -15.65 16.46
N LEU A 374 -27.77 -14.90 15.47
CA LEU A 374 -27.35 -13.51 15.23
C LEU A 374 -28.35 -12.52 15.82
N PRO A 375 -27.92 -11.37 16.38
CA PRO A 375 -26.50 -11.06 16.65
C PRO A 375 -25.90 -11.96 17.75
N ILE A 376 -24.59 -12.21 17.66
CA ILE A 376 -23.84 -12.94 18.68
C ILE A 376 -23.83 -12.10 19.97
N ALA A 377 -24.19 -12.70 21.11
CA ALA A 377 -24.31 -12.03 22.41
C ALA A 377 -22.95 -11.80 23.08
#